data_3761326f69e96165ba291853f3fa0c0f
#
_entry.id   3761326f69e96165ba291853f3fa0c0f
#
_cell.length_a   1.000
_cell.length_b   1.000
_cell.length_c   1.000
_cell.angle_alpha   90.00
_cell.angle_beta   90.00
_cell.angle_gamma   90.00
#
_symmetry.space_group_name_H-M   'P 1'
#
loop_
_entity.id
_entity.type
_entity.pdbx_description
1 polymer ?
#
loop_
_entity_poly.entity_id
_entity_poly.type
_entity_poly.pdbx_seq_one_letter_code
_entity_poly.pdbx_strand_id
1 'polypeptide(L)' 'MKPAIYAKFITFLKEELALSNDSLKIVDRAVEDRTAPIPMVLWQYGLVTLEELDRIYDWLHSKARADIS' A
#
# COMPACT_ATOMS: atom_id res chain seq x y z
N MET A 1 11.43 -8.23 -10.20
CA MET A 1 10.30 -7.63 -10.92
C MET A 1 9.10 -7.49 -9.98
N LYS A 2 8.49 -6.33 -9.95
CA LYS A 2 7.34 -6.10 -9.10
C LYS A 2 6.06 -6.56 -9.79
N PRO A 3 5.11 -7.16 -9.06
CA PRO A 3 3.86 -7.62 -9.69
C PRO A 3 3.00 -6.46 -10.16
N ALA A 4 2.10 -6.72 -11.10
CA ALA A 4 1.22 -5.70 -11.64
C ALA A 4 0.34 -5.07 -10.57
N ILE A 5 -0.07 -5.84 -9.57
CA ILE A 5 -0.90 -5.33 -8.48
C ILE A 5 -0.16 -4.29 -7.65
N TYR A 6 1.17 -4.36 -7.60
CA TYR A 6 1.96 -3.38 -6.88
C TYR A 6 1.83 -1.99 -7.51
N ALA A 7 1.87 -1.92 -8.84
CA ALA A 7 1.69 -0.66 -9.54
C ALA A 7 0.30 -0.06 -9.27
N LYS A 8 -0.72 -0.89 -9.26
CA LYS A 8 -2.08 -0.46 -8.95
C LYS A 8 -2.20 0.01 -7.50
N PHE A 9 -1.51 -0.68 -6.61
CA PHE A 9 -1.49 -0.32 -5.19
C PHE A 9 -0.85 1.05 -4.98
N ILE A 10 0.27 1.30 -5.63
CA ILE A 10 0.94 2.61 -5.56
C ILE A 10 0.04 3.71 -6.10
N THR A 11 -0.65 3.45 -7.21
CA THR A 11 -1.59 4.40 -7.77
C THR A 11 -2.71 4.71 -6.78
N PHE A 12 -3.22 3.68 -6.12
CA PHE A 12 -4.25 3.85 -5.09
C PHE A 12 -3.76 4.75 -3.95
N LEU A 13 -2.57 4.47 -3.44
CA LEU A 13 -2.00 5.27 -2.35
C LEU A 13 -1.82 6.73 -2.77
N LYS A 14 -1.38 6.93 -4.00
CA LYS A 14 -1.10 8.27 -4.50
C LYS A 14 -2.38 9.06 -4.76
N GLU A 15 -3.37 8.44 -5.38
CA GLU A 15 -4.59 9.13 -5.79
C GLU A 15 -5.67 9.18 -4.72
N GLU A 16 -5.87 8.08 -4.01
CA GLU A 16 -6.95 8.00 -3.01
C GLU A 16 -6.51 8.52 -1.64
N LEU A 17 -5.29 8.24 -1.25
CA LEU A 17 -4.79 8.66 0.05
C LEU A 17 -3.86 9.88 -0.03
N ALA A 18 -3.56 10.32 -1.24
CA ALA A 18 -2.74 11.51 -1.48
C ALA A 18 -1.38 11.47 -0.78
N LEU A 19 -0.76 10.29 -0.76
CA LEU A 19 0.57 10.15 -0.16
C LEU A 19 1.61 10.88 -0.98
N SER A 20 2.58 11.50 -0.29
CA SER A 20 3.66 12.23 -0.94
C SER A 20 4.63 11.27 -1.61
N ASN A 21 5.45 11.80 -2.51
CA ASN A 21 6.50 11.01 -3.16
C ASN A 21 7.48 10.44 -2.15
N ASP A 22 7.78 11.19 -1.09
CA ASP A 22 8.66 10.71 -0.03
C ASP A 22 8.08 9.50 0.69
N SER A 23 6.78 9.54 0.94
CA SER A 23 6.07 8.42 1.56
C SER A 23 6.11 7.20 0.65
N LEU A 24 5.93 7.40 -0.65
CA LEU A 24 5.96 6.31 -1.62
C LEU A 24 7.35 5.67 -1.72
N LYS A 25 8.40 6.45 -1.50
CA LYS A 25 9.77 5.90 -1.45
C LYS A 25 9.94 4.95 -0.28
N ILE A 26 9.31 5.25 0.85
CA ILE A 26 9.33 4.37 2.02
C ILE A 26 8.64 3.05 1.69
N VAL A 27 7.52 3.12 0.99
CA VAL A 27 6.79 1.93 0.56
C VAL A 27 7.66 1.06 -0.35
N ASP A 28 8.32 1.70 -1.30
CA ASP A 28 9.18 0.99 -2.25
C ASP A 28 10.31 0.26 -1.54
N ARG A 29 10.89 0.91 -0.54
CA ARG A 29 11.95 0.32 0.27
C ARG A 29 11.44 -0.87 1.08
N ALA A 30 10.25 -0.75 1.66
CA ALA A 30 9.64 -1.81 2.44
C ALA A 30 9.39 -3.05 1.60
N VAL A 31 9.01 -2.87 0.34
CA VAL A 31 8.80 -3.98 -0.58
C VAL A 31 10.10 -4.72 -0.83
N GLU A 32 11.19 -3.98 -1.00
CA GLU A 32 12.50 -4.59 -1.24
C GLU A 32 13.02 -5.33 -0.02
N ASP A 33 12.86 -4.74 1.16
CA ASP A 33 13.36 -5.33 2.41
C ASP A 33 12.51 -6.51 2.89
N ARG A 34 11.23 -6.51 2.54
CA ARG A 34 10.28 -7.57 2.95
C ARG A 34 10.26 -7.82 4.45
N THR A 35 10.47 -6.76 5.22
CA THR A 35 10.54 -6.87 6.69
C THR A 35 9.18 -6.87 7.36
N ALA A 36 8.17 -6.28 6.71
CA ALA A 36 6.83 -6.21 7.26
C ALA A 36 5.82 -5.96 6.15
N PRO A 37 4.52 -6.27 6.37
CA PRO A 37 3.49 -5.91 5.41
C PRO A 37 3.45 -4.40 5.19
N ILE A 38 3.29 -3.97 3.93
CA ILE A 38 3.31 -2.56 3.58
C ILE A 38 2.31 -1.73 4.38
N PRO A 39 1.03 -2.16 4.57
CA PRO A 39 0.10 -1.36 5.35
C PRO A 39 0.58 -1.08 6.77
N MET A 40 1.19 -2.07 7.40
CA MET A 40 1.73 -1.90 8.75
C MET A 40 2.88 -0.92 8.77
N VAL A 41 3.74 -0.97 7.75
CA VAL A 41 4.88 -0.04 7.64
C VAL A 41 4.37 1.39 7.52
N LEU A 42 3.38 1.61 6.68
CA LEU A 42 2.78 2.94 6.50
C LEU A 42 2.22 3.48 7.82
N TRP A 43 1.56 2.62 8.57
CA TRP A 43 0.98 3.01 9.85
C TRP A 43 2.07 3.28 10.90
N GLN A 44 3.09 2.43 10.95
CA GLN A 44 4.18 2.58 11.91
C GLN A 44 4.96 3.88 11.70
N TYR A 45 5.12 4.30 10.46
CA TYR A 45 5.79 5.57 10.16
C TYR A 45 4.86 6.78 10.25
N GLY A 46 3.59 6.55 10.58
CA GLY A 46 2.64 7.64 10.70
C GLY A 46 2.25 8.27 9.39
N LEU A 47 2.40 7.53 8.29
CA LEU A 47 2.06 8.03 6.95
C LEU A 47 0.58 7.93 6.65
N VAL A 48 -0.14 7.07 7.35
CA VAL A 48 -1.58 6.90 7.18
C VAL A 48 -2.25 6.85 8.55
N THR A 49 -3.51 7.25 8.59
CA THR A 49 -4.34 7.15 9.79
C THR A 49 -4.89 5.73 9.89
N LEU A 50 -5.50 5.44 11.02
CA LEU A 50 -6.13 4.12 11.23
C LEU A 50 -7.27 3.91 10.21
N GLU A 51 -8.03 4.94 9.90
CA GLU A 51 -9.07 4.88 8.88
C GLU A 51 -8.50 4.57 7.51
N GLU A 52 -7.39 5.23 7.17
CA GLU A 52 -6.72 5.00 5.90
C GLU A 52 -6.15 3.59 5.82
N LEU A 53 -5.62 3.10 6.94
CA LEU A 53 -5.12 1.73 7.02
C LEU A 53 -6.23 0.73 6.72
N ASP A 54 -7.41 0.97 7.28
CA ASP A 54 -8.58 0.13 7.05
C ASP A 54 -8.97 0.12 5.56
N ARG A 55 -8.93 1.29 4.92
CA ARG A 55 -9.21 1.42 3.49
C ARG A 55 -8.20 0.65 2.65
N ILE A 56 -6.93 0.67 3.06
CA ILE A 56 -5.87 -0.07 2.37
C ILE A 56 -6.15 -1.57 2.41
N TYR A 57 -6.49 -2.11 3.58
CA TYR A 57 -6.82 -3.51 3.72
C TYR A 57 -8.05 -3.89 2.92
N ASP A 58 -9.05 -3.04 2.93
CA ASP A 58 -10.26 -3.25 2.16
C ASP A 58 -9.96 -3.32 0.66
N TRP A 59 -9.14 -2.41 0.18
CA TRP A 59 -8.72 -2.39 -1.22
C TRP A 59 -7.97 -3.67 -1.61
N LEU A 60 -7.03 -4.09 -0.75
CA LEU A 60 -6.25 -5.30 -1.00
C LEU A 60 -7.14 -6.54 -1.03
N HIS A 61 -8.10 -6.64 -0.13
CA HIS A 61 -9.05 -7.75 -0.12
C HIS A 61 -9.92 -7.78 -1.37
N SER A 62 -10.36 -6.62 -1.80
CA SER A 62 -11.19 -6.48 -2.98
C SER A 62 -10.44 -6.93 -4.22
N LYS A 63 -9.18 -6.52 -4.38
CA LYS A 63 -8.37 -6.89 -5.53
C LYS A 63 -8.01 -8.36 -5.52
N ALA A 64 -7.72 -8.90 -4.35
CA ALA A 64 -7.41 -10.32 -4.23
C ALA A 64 -8.60 -11.17 -4.65
N ARG A 65 -9.82 -10.78 -4.28
CA ARG A 65 -11.03 -11.46 -4.68
C ARG A 65 -11.24 -11.42 -6.19
N ALA A 66 -11.01 -10.25 -6.78
CA ALA A 66 -11.18 -10.08 -8.23
C ALA A 66 -10.22 -10.98 -8.99
N ASP A 67 -9.01 -11.16 -8.46
CA ASP A 67 -8.02 -12.01 -9.13
C ASP A 67 -8.37 -13.49 -9.01
N ILE A 68 -9.07 -13.90 -7.97
CA ILE A 68 -9.45 -15.29 -7.75
C ILE A 68 -10.67 -15.68 -8.57
N SER A 69 -11.59 -14.76 -8.74
CA SER A 69 -12.79 -15.02 -9.52
C SER A 69 -12.53 -14.84 -11.02
#